data_04914a7f85d9afa145dbce1a1d1968be
#
_entry.id   04914a7f85d9afa145dbce1a1d1968be
#
_cell.length_a   1.000
_cell.length_b   1.000
_cell.length_c   1.000
_cell.angle_alpha   90.00
_cell.angle_beta   90.00
_cell.angle_gamma   90.00
#
_symmetry.space_group_name_H-M   'P 1'
#
loop_
_entity.id
_entity.type
_entity.pdbx_description
1 polymer ?
#
loop_
_entity_poly.entity_id
_entity_poly.type
_entity_poly.pdbx_seq_one_letter_code
_entity_poly.pdbx_strand_id
1 'polypeptide(L)'
;MKQHFYQKIWFKNTVLISIPTFISGIGVFISLIDNIVFKTILFCLVFALMITLIIYVIHNGNKEDELIKEICTLKDKNEQLTSILAHMENDYKTVTSEVSAFSDMIEKWAGTINSFANNIKENGYVSDKAWNKVKITDAICMSTKNIIQQYCNNFDNSNISVGYISYIQDPSGEEWVHMISHSSPMSIRPNACKNEVKLSECIYHYADLIRDKLSDVEIAMNNEEILRIFKKVSITSDLNKYTQYIAIPLYCKSGKLLGIFQIVTKYGYIIETDRDKMRTFITDTIIPFSNMIILADKIYKGLYINPTQINKEV
;
A
#
# COMPACT_ATOMS: atom_id res chain seq x y z
N MET A 1 -23.38 16.43 -32.34
CA MET A 1 -22.09 16.04 -32.91
C MET A 1 -22.16 14.94 -33.95
N LYS A 2 -22.87 13.81 -33.76
CA LYS A 2 -23.00 12.72 -34.78
C LYS A 2 -23.65 13.16 -36.11
N GLN A 3 -24.65 14.02 -36.11
CA GLN A 3 -25.36 14.47 -37.31
C GLN A 3 -24.47 15.28 -38.28
N HIS A 4 -23.59 16.13 -37.75
CA HIS A 4 -22.63 16.90 -38.55
C HIS A 4 -21.54 16.02 -39.18
N PHE A 5 -21.18 14.93 -38.53
CA PHE A 5 -20.17 13.98 -39.05
C PHE A 5 -20.69 13.20 -40.24
N TYR A 6 -21.92 12.70 -40.16
CA TYR A 6 -22.56 11.97 -41.29
C TYR A 6 -22.81 12.88 -42.50
N GLN A 7 -23.22 14.13 -42.29
CA GLN A 7 -23.37 15.10 -43.40
C GLN A 7 -22.04 15.38 -44.10
N LYS A 8 -20.94 15.44 -43.37
CA LYS A 8 -19.60 15.67 -43.93
C LYS A 8 -19.09 14.49 -44.74
N ILE A 9 -19.31 13.26 -44.27
CA ILE A 9 -18.94 12.03 -45.00
C ILE A 9 -19.79 11.87 -46.26
N TRP A 10 -21.08 12.11 -46.17
CA TRP A 10 -21.97 12.07 -47.33
C TRP A 10 -21.55 13.11 -48.38
N PHE A 11 -21.30 14.33 -48.01
CA PHE A 11 -20.80 15.39 -48.87
C PHE A 11 -19.47 15.03 -49.53
N LYS A 12 -18.50 14.51 -48.77
CA LYS A 12 -17.19 14.06 -49.26
C LYS A 12 -17.33 12.96 -50.31
N ASN A 13 -18.17 11.95 -50.06
CA ASN A 13 -18.41 10.86 -51.00
C ASN A 13 -19.15 11.33 -52.26
N THR A 14 -20.13 12.21 -52.10
CA THR A 14 -20.85 12.79 -53.23
C THR A 14 -19.94 13.61 -54.13
N VAL A 15 -19.08 14.44 -53.55
CA VAL A 15 -18.11 15.24 -54.32
C VAL A 15 -17.10 14.35 -55.00
N LEU A 16 -16.54 13.34 -54.37
CA LEU A 16 -15.57 12.39 -54.91
C LEU A 16 -16.12 11.55 -56.09
N ILE A 17 -17.40 11.24 -56.07
CA ILE A 17 -18.03 10.41 -57.11
C ILE A 17 -18.64 11.29 -58.23
N SER A 18 -19.30 12.38 -57.88
CA SER A 18 -20.06 13.21 -58.82
C SER A 18 -19.13 14.06 -59.72
N ILE A 19 -17.99 14.56 -59.20
CA ILE A 19 -17.12 15.41 -59.98
C ILE A 19 -16.37 14.63 -61.06
N PRO A 20 -15.74 13.46 -60.81
CA PRO A 20 -15.15 12.65 -61.90
C PRO A 20 -16.17 12.25 -62.96
N THR A 21 -17.41 11.92 -62.55
CA THR A 21 -18.48 11.56 -63.48
C THR A 21 -18.86 12.74 -64.35
N PHE A 22 -18.98 13.92 -63.73
CA PHE A 22 -19.30 15.15 -64.44
C PHE A 22 -18.17 15.58 -65.44
N ILE A 23 -16.91 15.46 -64.98
CA ILE A 23 -15.73 15.71 -65.85
C ILE A 23 -15.67 14.76 -67.04
N SER A 24 -15.98 13.47 -66.81
CA SER A 24 -16.04 12.47 -67.88
C SER A 24 -17.15 12.82 -68.92
N GLY A 25 -18.33 13.24 -68.42
CA GLY A 25 -19.43 13.69 -69.26
C GLY A 25 -19.07 14.92 -70.11
N ILE A 26 -18.40 15.91 -69.49
CA ILE A 26 -17.91 17.11 -70.22
C ILE A 26 -16.86 16.70 -71.25
N GLY A 27 -15.96 15.77 -70.97
CA GLY A 27 -14.95 15.26 -71.87
C GLY A 27 -15.58 14.69 -73.18
N VAL A 28 -16.70 13.90 -73.04
CA VAL A 28 -17.45 13.43 -74.17
C VAL A 28 -18.08 14.60 -74.99
N PHE A 29 -18.64 15.59 -74.27
CA PHE A 29 -19.24 16.76 -74.91
C PHE A 29 -18.17 17.60 -75.64
N ILE A 30 -16.98 17.77 -75.09
CA ILE A 30 -15.85 18.45 -75.75
C ILE A 30 -15.45 17.77 -77.05
N SER A 31 -15.57 16.43 -77.15
CA SER A 31 -15.24 15.68 -78.37
C SER A 31 -16.20 15.94 -79.50
N LEU A 32 -17.44 16.36 -79.20
CA LEU A 32 -18.50 16.63 -80.20
C LEU A 32 -18.53 18.07 -80.72
N ILE A 33 -17.66 18.95 -80.19
CA ILE A 33 -17.60 20.37 -80.59
C ILE A 33 -16.59 20.57 -81.73
N ASP A 34 -17.05 21.05 -82.87
CA ASP A 34 -16.16 21.33 -84.04
C ASP A 34 -15.35 22.64 -83.92
N ASN A 35 -15.82 23.58 -83.11
CA ASN A 35 -15.13 24.87 -82.94
C ASN A 35 -13.93 24.75 -82.01
N ILE A 36 -12.72 24.87 -82.54
CA ILE A 36 -11.45 24.67 -81.85
C ILE A 36 -11.24 25.66 -80.68
N VAL A 37 -11.67 26.92 -80.81
CA VAL A 37 -11.56 27.93 -79.80
C VAL A 37 -12.42 27.63 -78.59
N PHE A 38 -13.66 27.26 -78.82
CA PHE A 38 -14.59 26.88 -77.73
C PHE A 38 -14.18 25.59 -77.03
N LYS A 39 -13.65 24.62 -77.79
CA LYS A 39 -13.07 23.39 -77.30
C LYS A 39 -11.91 23.65 -76.36
N THR A 40 -11.00 24.56 -76.70
CA THR A 40 -9.83 24.96 -75.86
C THR A 40 -10.26 25.65 -74.58
N ILE A 41 -11.22 26.57 -74.65
CA ILE A 41 -11.74 27.29 -73.45
C ILE A 41 -12.37 26.28 -72.47
N LEU A 42 -13.19 25.36 -72.97
CA LEU A 42 -13.87 24.36 -72.13
C LEU A 42 -12.86 23.39 -71.46
N PHE A 43 -11.81 22.99 -72.21
CA PHE A 43 -10.74 22.16 -71.70
C PHE A 43 -9.98 22.87 -70.57
N CYS A 44 -9.63 24.15 -70.72
CA CYS A 44 -8.97 24.96 -69.70
C CYS A 44 -9.83 25.09 -68.41
N LEU A 45 -11.14 25.22 -68.58
CA LEU A 45 -12.10 25.33 -67.48
C LEU A 45 -12.21 24.01 -66.68
N VAL A 46 -12.28 22.87 -67.35
CA VAL A 46 -12.27 21.54 -66.75
C VAL A 46 -10.96 21.27 -66.02
N PHE A 47 -9.81 21.68 -66.61
CA PHE A 47 -8.50 21.52 -66.00
C PHE A 47 -8.36 22.36 -64.71
N ALA A 48 -8.85 23.61 -64.73
CA ALA A 48 -8.88 24.46 -63.52
C ALA A 48 -9.75 23.88 -62.43
N LEU A 49 -10.93 23.30 -62.76
CA LEU A 49 -11.79 22.59 -61.81
C LEU A 49 -11.10 21.37 -61.21
N MET A 50 -10.37 20.59 -62.00
CA MET A 50 -9.57 19.45 -61.50
C MET A 50 -8.52 19.86 -60.51
N ILE A 51 -7.75 20.91 -60.82
CA ILE A 51 -6.73 21.43 -59.90
C ILE A 51 -7.35 21.89 -58.58
N THR A 52 -8.48 22.61 -58.63
CA THR A 52 -9.21 23.08 -57.45
C THR A 52 -9.68 21.92 -56.60
N LEU A 53 -10.16 20.83 -57.21
CA LEU A 53 -10.56 19.64 -56.52
C LEU A 53 -9.41 18.92 -55.83
N ILE A 54 -8.26 18.79 -56.48
CA ILE A 54 -7.04 18.18 -55.93
C ILE A 54 -6.58 18.96 -54.70
N ILE A 55 -6.51 20.30 -54.78
CA ILE A 55 -6.15 21.14 -53.64
C ILE A 55 -7.15 20.95 -52.48
N TYR A 56 -8.45 20.88 -52.77
CA TYR A 56 -9.47 20.69 -51.75
C TYR A 56 -9.34 19.33 -51.06
N VAL A 57 -9.07 18.26 -51.80
CA VAL A 57 -8.89 16.90 -51.22
C VAL A 57 -7.64 16.84 -50.34
N ILE A 58 -6.51 17.42 -50.80
CA ILE A 58 -5.29 17.45 -50.03
C ILE A 58 -5.48 18.26 -48.72
N HIS A 59 -6.12 19.44 -48.81
CA HIS A 59 -6.37 20.28 -47.65
C HIS A 59 -7.25 19.63 -46.61
N ASN A 60 -8.31 18.93 -47.04
CA ASN A 60 -9.18 18.21 -46.12
C ASN A 60 -8.51 16.95 -45.53
N GLY A 61 -7.69 16.23 -46.33
CA GLY A 61 -6.90 15.09 -45.83
C GLY A 61 -5.97 15.49 -44.69
N ASN A 62 -5.22 16.58 -44.85
CA ASN A 62 -4.31 17.11 -43.84
C ASN A 62 -5.05 17.46 -42.51
N LYS A 63 -6.25 18.05 -42.61
CA LYS A 63 -7.08 18.33 -41.44
C LYS A 63 -7.58 17.08 -40.72
N GLU A 64 -7.93 16.02 -41.47
CA GLU A 64 -8.33 14.76 -40.88
C GLU A 64 -7.16 14.11 -40.13
N ASP A 65 -5.95 14.13 -40.67
CA ASP A 65 -4.75 13.60 -40.03
C ASP A 65 -4.37 14.39 -38.76
N GLU A 66 -4.55 15.70 -38.76
CA GLU A 66 -4.32 16.56 -37.59
C GLU A 66 -5.34 16.24 -36.46
N LEU A 67 -6.62 16.09 -36.80
CA LEU A 67 -7.68 15.70 -35.87
C LEU A 67 -7.46 14.29 -35.28
N ILE A 68 -6.99 13.34 -36.09
CA ILE A 68 -6.68 11.98 -35.63
C ILE A 68 -5.52 12.04 -34.62
N LYS A 69 -4.46 12.81 -34.90
CA LYS A 69 -3.35 13.00 -33.95
C LYS A 69 -3.82 13.64 -32.64
N GLU A 70 -4.69 14.63 -32.71
CA GLU A 70 -5.26 15.28 -31.52
C GLU A 70 -6.10 14.29 -30.69
N ILE A 71 -6.94 13.48 -31.34
CA ILE A 71 -7.73 12.43 -30.68
C ILE A 71 -6.82 11.39 -30.00
N CYS A 72 -5.74 10.95 -30.66
CA CYS A 72 -4.78 10.02 -30.06
C CYS A 72 -4.11 10.64 -28.84
N THR A 73 -3.62 11.90 -28.92
CA THR A 73 -2.99 12.57 -27.78
C THR A 73 -3.95 12.80 -26.61
N LEU A 74 -5.22 13.10 -26.89
CA LEU A 74 -6.25 13.22 -25.86
C LEU A 74 -6.58 11.88 -25.21
N LYS A 75 -6.58 10.80 -25.98
CA LYS A 75 -6.77 9.44 -25.45
C LYS A 75 -5.64 9.04 -24.51
N ASP A 76 -4.39 9.25 -24.93
CA ASP A 76 -3.20 8.97 -24.13
C ASP A 76 -3.20 9.77 -22.80
N LYS A 77 -3.56 11.07 -22.88
CA LYS A 77 -3.72 11.90 -21.67
C LYS A 77 -4.83 11.40 -20.75
N ASN A 78 -5.94 10.94 -21.31
CA ASN A 78 -7.05 10.40 -20.52
C ASN A 78 -6.66 9.09 -19.81
N GLU A 79 -5.90 8.23 -20.48
CA GLU A 79 -5.37 7.00 -19.89
C GLU A 79 -4.38 7.32 -18.75
N GLN A 80 -3.49 8.31 -18.93
CA GLN A 80 -2.57 8.78 -17.90
C GLN A 80 -3.34 9.35 -16.68
N LEU A 81 -4.34 10.21 -16.91
CA LEU A 81 -5.17 10.76 -15.84
C LEU A 81 -5.93 9.69 -15.08
N THR A 82 -6.45 8.68 -15.77
CA THR A 82 -7.14 7.55 -15.15
C THR A 82 -6.19 6.74 -14.26
N SER A 83 -4.95 6.53 -14.70
CA SER A 83 -3.91 5.87 -13.91
C SER A 83 -3.55 6.68 -12.65
N ILE A 84 -3.38 8.00 -12.78
CA ILE A 84 -3.09 8.89 -11.65
C ILE A 84 -4.24 8.90 -10.64
N LEU A 85 -5.49 8.97 -11.12
CA LEU A 85 -6.67 8.91 -10.24
C LEU A 85 -6.77 7.60 -9.47
N ALA A 86 -6.49 6.47 -10.13
CA ALA A 86 -6.46 5.17 -9.46
C ALA A 86 -5.37 5.10 -8.38
N HIS A 87 -4.20 5.69 -8.64
CA HIS A 87 -3.12 5.79 -7.66
C HIS A 87 -3.51 6.65 -6.46
N MET A 88 -4.07 7.85 -6.71
CA MET A 88 -4.54 8.75 -5.66
C MET A 88 -5.68 8.14 -4.82
N GLU A 89 -6.59 7.39 -5.44
CA GLU A 89 -7.66 6.70 -4.72
C GLU A 89 -7.10 5.62 -3.78
N ASN A 90 -6.08 4.88 -4.23
CA ASN A 90 -5.41 3.88 -3.40
C ASN A 90 -4.66 4.53 -2.23
N ASP A 91 -3.91 5.61 -2.49
CA ASP A 91 -3.20 6.37 -1.46
C ASP A 91 -4.18 6.94 -0.43
N TYR A 92 -5.31 7.50 -0.87
CA TYR A 92 -6.36 8.00 0.03
C TYR A 92 -6.96 6.90 0.90
N LYS A 93 -7.23 5.71 0.35
CA LYS A 93 -7.71 4.56 1.12
C LYS A 93 -6.70 4.14 2.17
N THR A 94 -5.42 4.10 1.83
CA THR A 94 -4.33 3.75 2.75
C THR A 94 -4.27 4.73 3.91
N VAL A 95 -4.20 6.04 3.63
CA VAL A 95 -4.16 7.09 4.66
C VAL A 95 -5.40 7.06 5.56
N THR A 96 -6.60 6.91 4.96
CA THR A 96 -7.85 6.84 5.74
C THR A 96 -7.84 5.65 6.70
N SER A 97 -7.29 4.55 6.27
CA SER A 97 -7.13 3.34 7.06
C SER A 97 -6.15 3.49 8.22
N GLU A 98 -5.00 4.10 7.95
CA GLU A 98 -4.00 4.40 8.98
C GLU A 98 -4.59 5.31 10.05
N VAL A 99 -5.33 6.36 9.64
CA VAL A 99 -6.02 7.27 10.55
C VAL A 99 -7.08 6.54 11.37
N SER A 100 -7.87 5.65 10.74
CA SER A 100 -8.87 4.85 11.46
C SER A 100 -8.23 3.93 12.49
N ALA A 101 -7.18 3.20 12.10
CA ALA A 101 -6.47 2.30 13.01
C ALA A 101 -5.81 3.05 14.18
N PHE A 102 -5.27 4.23 13.90
CA PHE A 102 -4.71 5.11 14.93
C PHE A 102 -5.80 5.64 15.87
N SER A 103 -6.95 6.05 15.35
CA SER A 103 -8.11 6.49 16.14
C SER A 103 -8.61 5.39 17.06
N ASP A 104 -8.80 4.19 16.57
CA ASP A 104 -9.21 3.02 17.37
C ASP A 104 -8.21 2.71 18.49
N MET A 105 -6.93 2.85 18.20
CA MET A 105 -5.87 2.66 19.19
C MET A 105 -5.94 3.73 20.28
N ILE A 106 -6.09 5.01 19.90
CA ILE A 106 -6.22 6.12 20.85
C ILE A 106 -7.46 5.95 21.74
N GLU A 107 -8.59 5.53 21.17
CA GLU A 107 -9.83 5.29 21.94
C GLU A 107 -9.62 4.20 22.99
N LYS A 108 -8.98 3.09 22.63
CA LYS A 108 -8.64 2.02 23.57
C LYS A 108 -7.68 2.49 24.66
N TRP A 109 -6.71 3.34 24.30
CA TRP A 109 -5.79 3.97 25.25
C TRP A 109 -6.53 4.91 26.19
N ALA A 110 -7.38 5.78 25.66
CA ALA A 110 -8.20 6.70 26.46
C ALA A 110 -9.11 5.95 27.44
N GLY A 111 -9.76 4.88 27.00
CA GLY A 111 -10.55 4.00 27.84
C GLY A 111 -9.73 3.36 28.97
N THR A 112 -8.50 2.93 28.67
CA THR A 112 -7.60 2.34 29.66
C THR A 112 -7.11 3.40 30.67
N ILE A 113 -6.76 4.60 30.21
CA ILE A 113 -6.33 5.72 31.06
C ILE A 113 -7.48 6.17 31.96
N ASN A 114 -8.71 6.28 31.43
CA ASN A 114 -9.89 6.62 32.23
C ASN A 114 -10.19 5.57 33.31
N SER A 115 -10.13 4.30 32.97
CA SER A 115 -10.29 3.20 33.94
C SER A 115 -9.23 3.27 35.03
N PHE A 116 -8.01 3.62 34.66
CA PHE A 116 -6.90 3.83 35.57
C PHE A 116 -7.12 5.03 36.50
N ALA A 117 -7.51 6.19 35.96
CA ALA A 117 -7.79 7.39 36.74
C ALA A 117 -8.93 7.18 37.74
N ASN A 118 -10.00 6.49 37.32
CA ASN A 118 -11.11 6.13 38.21
C ASN A 118 -10.66 5.18 39.33
N ASN A 119 -9.79 4.20 39.01
CA ASN A 119 -9.28 3.26 40.01
C ASN A 119 -8.42 3.96 41.08
N ILE A 120 -7.58 4.93 40.70
CA ILE A 120 -6.85 5.78 41.64
C ILE A 120 -7.80 6.59 42.52
N LYS A 121 -8.82 7.20 41.89
CA LYS A 121 -9.79 8.03 42.60
C LYS A 121 -10.60 7.23 43.64
N GLU A 122 -10.97 6.00 43.31
CA GLU A 122 -11.80 5.14 44.17
C GLU A 122 -10.98 4.44 45.25
N ASN A 123 -9.77 3.98 44.95
CA ASN A 123 -8.99 3.11 45.81
C ASN A 123 -7.73 3.76 46.41
N GLY A 124 -7.38 4.96 45.95
CA GLY A 124 -6.15 5.67 46.41
C GLY A 124 -4.84 5.05 45.95
N TYR A 125 -4.89 3.96 45.16
CA TYR A 125 -3.72 3.28 44.60
C TYR A 125 -4.06 2.62 43.26
N VAL A 126 -3.01 2.30 42.50
CA VAL A 126 -3.16 1.60 41.22
C VAL A 126 -3.19 0.09 41.45
N SER A 127 -4.29 -0.54 41.12
CA SER A 127 -4.31 -2.00 41.09
C SER A 127 -3.72 -2.54 39.78
N ASP A 128 -3.06 -3.72 39.84
CA ASP A 128 -2.52 -4.41 38.67
C ASP A 128 -3.57 -4.68 37.58
N LYS A 129 -4.84 -4.64 37.92
CA LYS A 129 -5.95 -4.83 37.00
C LYS A 129 -6.31 -3.58 36.21
N ALA A 130 -5.93 -2.38 36.69
CA ALA A 130 -6.31 -1.11 36.10
C ALA A 130 -5.53 -0.81 34.80
N TRP A 131 -4.25 -1.18 34.77
CA TRP A 131 -3.41 -1.03 33.58
C TRP A 131 -3.08 -2.39 32.98
N ASN A 132 -3.82 -2.81 31.96
CA ASN A 132 -3.54 -4.05 31.29
C ASN A 132 -2.65 -3.83 30.06
N LYS A 133 -1.33 -3.95 30.26
CA LYS A 133 -0.31 -3.83 29.21
C LYS A 133 -0.61 -4.77 28.03
N VAL A 134 -1.10 -5.97 28.30
CA VAL A 134 -1.42 -6.97 27.29
C VAL A 134 -2.54 -6.48 26.37
N LYS A 135 -3.61 -5.89 26.91
CA LYS A 135 -4.71 -5.36 26.09
C LYS A 135 -4.27 -4.26 25.15
N ILE A 136 -3.37 -3.38 25.60
CA ILE A 136 -2.85 -2.28 24.78
C ILE A 136 -1.96 -2.82 23.68
N THR A 137 -1.03 -3.69 24.00
CA THR A 137 -0.13 -4.29 23.00
C THR A 137 -0.87 -5.20 22.02
N ASP A 138 -1.92 -5.90 22.45
CA ASP A 138 -2.83 -6.64 21.57
C ASP A 138 -3.53 -5.71 20.56
N ALA A 139 -4.02 -4.56 21.04
CA ALA A 139 -4.65 -3.58 20.16
C ALA A 139 -3.67 -3.06 19.11
N ILE A 140 -2.40 -2.82 19.48
CA ILE A 140 -1.35 -2.41 18.55
C ILE A 140 -1.08 -3.52 17.51
N CYS A 141 -0.95 -4.77 17.95
CA CYS A 141 -0.76 -5.91 17.03
C CYS A 141 -1.93 -6.07 16.04
N MET A 142 -3.18 -5.91 16.51
CA MET A 142 -4.36 -5.98 15.67
C MET A 142 -4.45 -4.82 14.68
N SER A 143 -4.19 -3.59 15.13
CA SER A 143 -4.20 -2.41 14.26
C SER A 143 -3.12 -2.52 13.18
N THR A 144 -1.91 -2.94 13.54
CA THR A 144 -0.83 -3.20 12.56
C THR A 144 -1.24 -4.25 11.53
N LYS A 145 -1.86 -5.34 11.96
CA LYS A 145 -2.38 -6.37 11.04
C LYS A 145 -3.39 -5.78 10.06
N ASN A 146 -4.35 -4.99 10.54
CA ASN A 146 -5.38 -4.36 9.71
C ASN A 146 -4.76 -3.40 8.67
N ILE A 147 -3.76 -2.61 9.08
CA ILE A 147 -3.02 -1.71 8.16
C ILE A 147 -2.34 -2.51 7.05
N ILE A 148 -1.64 -3.59 7.40
CA ILE A 148 -0.99 -4.45 6.40
C ILE A 148 -2.01 -5.05 5.43
N GLN A 149 -3.15 -5.51 5.93
CA GLN A 149 -4.21 -6.08 5.09
C GLN A 149 -4.76 -5.05 4.09
N GLN A 150 -4.91 -3.82 4.51
CA GLN A 150 -5.38 -2.73 3.65
C GLN A 150 -4.32 -2.30 2.65
N TYR A 151 -3.07 -2.17 3.07
CA TYR A 151 -1.94 -1.90 2.18
C TYR A 151 -1.86 -2.92 1.04
N CYS A 152 -2.07 -4.19 1.34
CA CYS A 152 -2.03 -5.27 0.35
C CYS A 152 -3.35 -5.44 -0.43
N ASN A 153 -4.42 -4.69 -0.13
CA ASN A 153 -5.78 -4.91 -0.66
C ASN A 153 -6.25 -6.38 -0.53
N ASN A 154 -5.79 -7.08 0.50
CA ASN A 154 -6.06 -8.49 0.72
C ASN A 154 -6.50 -8.73 2.18
N PHE A 155 -7.77 -9.07 2.36
CA PHE A 155 -8.42 -9.23 3.67
C PHE A 155 -8.38 -10.67 4.21
N ASP A 156 -7.59 -11.56 3.62
CA ASP A 156 -7.42 -12.91 4.19
C ASP A 156 -6.66 -12.83 5.51
N ASN A 157 -7.41 -13.01 6.59
CA ASN A 157 -6.94 -12.86 7.94
C ASN A 157 -6.00 -13.97 8.42
N SER A 158 -5.96 -15.12 7.74
CA SER A 158 -5.24 -16.30 8.21
C SER A 158 -3.73 -16.22 7.99
N ASN A 159 -3.28 -15.44 7.03
CA ASN A 159 -1.92 -15.47 6.50
C ASN A 159 -0.98 -14.40 7.08
N ILE A 160 -1.49 -13.45 7.87
CA ILE A 160 -0.70 -12.43 8.56
C ILE A 160 -0.76 -12.66 10.06
N SER A 161 0.40 -12.61 10.69
CA SER A 161 0.56 -12.70 12.14
C SER A 161 1.45 -11.57 12.63
N VAL A 162 0.96 -10.81 13.58
CA VAL A 162 1.71 -9.73 14.25
C VAL A 162 1.80 -10.07 15.71
N GLY A 163 2.98 -9.95 16.31
CA GLY A 163 3.20 -10.28 17.72
C GLY A 163 4.24 -9.38 18.36
N TYR A 164 4.15 -9.26 19.67
CA TYR A 164 5.17 -8.61 20.48
C TYR A 164 5.78 -9.58 21.47
N ILE A 165 7.08 -9.77 21.40
CA ILE A 165 7.88 -10.60 22.28
C ILE A 165 8.58 -9.68 23.27
N SER A 166 8.21 -9.76 24.54
CA SER A 166 8.88 -9.03 25.62
C SER A 166 10.19 -9.72 25.99
N TYR A 167 11.23 -8.92 26.25
CA TYR A 167 12.48 -9.37 26.80
C TYR A 167 12.71 -8.71 28.16
N ILE A 168 13.05 -9.52 29.15
CA ILE A 168 13.30 -9.07 30.51
C ILE A 168 14.60 -9.70 30.97
N GLN A 169 15.47 -8.89 31.57
CA GLN A 169 16.61 -9.35 32.34
C GLN A 169 16.31 -9.07 33.80
N ASP A 170 16.28 -10.12 34.60
CA ASP A 170 16.03 -10.01 36.03
C ASP A 170 17.28 -9.46 36.81
N PRO A 171 17.14 -9.13 38.10
CA PRO A 171 18.27 -8.64 38.92
C PRO A 171 19.41 -9.66 39.11
N SER A 172 19.15 -10.96 38.90
CA SER A 172 20.18 -12.01 38.93
C SER A 172 20.97 -12.10 37.64
N GLY A 173 20.54 -11.38 36.57
CA GLY A 173 21.12 -11.43 35.24
C GLY A 173 20.51 -12.49 34.35
N GLU A 174 19.52 -13.26 34.83
CA GLU A 174 18.80 -14.20 33.98
C GLU A 174 17.91 -13.48 32.97
N GLU A 175 17.89 -14.02 31.75
CA GLU A 175 17.17 -13.46 30.60
C GLU A 175 15.90 -14.27 30.31
N TRP A 176 14.79 -13.57 30.18
CA TRP A 176 13.47 -14.15 29.97
C TRP A 176 12.81 -13.56 28.73
N VAL A 177 12.04 -14.37 28.02
CA VAL A 177 11.28 -14.00 26.83
C VAL A 177 9.85 -14.49 26.94
N HIS A 178 8.92 -13.66 26.49
CA HIS A 178 7.50 -13.99 26.48
C HIS A 178 6.81 -13.27 25.31
N MET A 179 6.12 -14.01 24.46
CA MET A 179 5.23 -13.41 23.46
C MET A 179 3.95 -12.96 24.16
N ILE A 180 3.93 -11.75 24.70
CA ILE A 180 2.84 -11.23 25.52
C ILE A 180 1.62 -10.81 24.69
N SER A 181 1.79 -10.52 23.41
CA SER A 181 0.73 -10.03 22.54
C SER A 181 0.80 -10.63 21.15
N HIS A 182 -0.38 -10.82 20.57
CA HIS A 182 -0.52 -11.42 19.26
C HIS A 182 -1.82 -10.97 18.58
N SER A 183 -1.79 -10.79 17.26
CA SER A 183 -2.95 -10.37 16.45
C SER A 183 -4.05 -11.43 16.30
N SER A 184 -3.84 -12.64 16.76
CA SER A 184 -4.89 -13.67 16.79
C SER A 184 -5.70 -13.64 18.09
N PRO A 185 -6.98 -14.03 18.03
CA PRO A 185 -7.80 -14.21 19.23
C PRO A 185 -7.15 -15.14 20.25
N MET A 186 -7.45 -14.96 21.54
CA MET A 186 -6.86 -15.73 22.65
C MET A 186 -6.99 -17.24 22.46
N SER A 187 -8.12 -17.71 21.90
CA SER A 187 -8.42 -19.14 21.68
C SER A 187 -7.48 -19.86 20.72
N ILE A 188 -6.84 -19.11 19.80
CA ILE A 188 -5.98 -19.67 18.76
C ILE A 188 -4.54 -19.12 18.80
N ARG A 189 -4.14 -18.51 19.93
CA ARG A 189 -2.79 -17.99 20.10
C ARG A 189 -1.72 -19.07 20.08
N PRO A 190 -0.53 -18.78 19.53
CA PRO A 190 0.61 -19.69 19.61
C PRO A 190 0.93 -20.09 21.06
N ASN A 191 1.48 -21.29 21.23
CA ASN A 191 1.95 -21.75 22.54
C ASN A 191 2.98 -20.82 23.18
N ALA A 192 3.76 -20.10 22.36
CA ALA A 192 4.68 -19.06 22.80
C ALA A 192 4.04 -17.94 23.64
N CYS A 193 2.71 -17.75 23.53
CA CYS A 193 1.97 -16.76 24.31
C CYS A 193 1.54 -17.27 25.69
N LYS A 194 1.69 -18.55 26.00
CA LYS A 194 1.16 -19.14 27.22
C LYS A 194 2.05 -18.90 28.43
N ASN A 195 3.35 -19.00 28.25
CA ASN A 195 4.31 -18.96 29.34
C ASN A 195 5.52 -18.09 29.01
N GLU A 196 6.07 -17.45 30.03
CA GLU A 196 7.40 -16.88 30.04
C GLU A 196 8.44 -17.99 30.08
N VAL A 197 9.51 -17.87 29.29
CA VAL A 197 10.54 -18.91 29.15
C VAL A 197 11.91 -18.26 29.30
N LYS A 198 12.86 -18.93 29.97
CA LYS A 198 14.26 -18.48 29.99
C LYS A 198 14.80 -18.44 28.56
N LEU A 199 15.52 -17.38 28.22
CA LEU A 199 16.08 -17.23 26.87
C LEU A 199 17.00 -18.41 26.49
N SER A 200 17.77 -18.92 27.46
CA SER A 200 18.63 -20.08 27.28
C SER A 200 17.88 -21.36 26.90
N GLU A 201 16.64 -21.50 27.37
CA GLU A 201 15.79 -22.68 27.16
C GLU A 201 14.75 -22.46 26.05
N CYS A 202 14.67 -21.25 25.51
CA CYS A 202 13.67 -20.88 24.53
C CYS A 202 13.95 -21.55 23.17
N ILE A 203 12.97 -22.36 22.74
CA ILE A 203 13.03 -23.12 21.48
C ILE A 203 12.38 -22.36 20.28
N TYR A 204 11.82 -21.20 20.54
CA TYR A 204 11.15 -20.43 19.50
C TYR A 204 12.17 -19.62 18.69
N HIS A 205 11.94 -19.51 17.40
CA HIS A 205 12.86 -18.86 16.44
C HIS A 205 13.22 -17.40 16.82
N TYR A 206 12.31 -16.63 17.37
CA TYR A 206 12.58 -15.24 17.77
C TYR A 206 13.66 -15.11 18.87
N ALA A 207 13.92 -16.17 19.62
CA ALA A 207 14.99 -16.17 20.62
C ALA A 207 16.37 -15.98 19.99
N ASP A 208 16.58 -16.46 18.76
CA ASP A 208 17.85 -16.27 18.06
C ASP A 208 18.14 -14.82 17.76
N LEU A 209 17.11 -14.02 17.41
CA LEU A 209 17.27 -12.58 17.18
C LEU A 209 17.70 -11.84 18.46
N ILE A 210 17.20 -12.27 19.63
CA ILE A 210 17.57 -11.69 20.92
C ILE A 210 18.99 -12.11 21.30
N ARG A 211 19.35 -13.38 21.11
CA ARG A 211 20.71 -13.90 21.39
C ARG A 211 21.75 -13.24 20.50
N ASP A 212 21.42 -13.01 19.24
CA ASP A 212 22.31 -12.36 18.26
C ASP A 212 22.31 -10.82 18.40
N LYS A 213 21.60 -10.27 19.41
CA LYS A 213 21.53 -8.83 19.75
C LYS A 213 21.09 -7.98 18.55
N LEU A 214 19.95 -8.34 17.97
CA LEU A 214 19.35 -7.58 16.87
C LEU A 214 19.36 -6.08 17.19
N SER A 215 20.12 -5.30 16.43
CA SER A 215 20.31 -3.86 16.65
C SER A 215 19.48 -2.97 15.71
N ASP A 216 19.03 -3.50 14.60
CA ASP A 216 18.27 -2.80 13.57
C ASP A 216 17.09 -3.65 13.09
N VAL A 217 16.24 -3.07 12.25
CA VAL A 217 15.11 -3.79 11.65
C VAL A 217 15.62 -4.89 10.72
N GLU A 218 15.22 -6.12 11.00
CA GLU A 218 15.50 -7.28 10.14
C GLU A 218 14.32 -7.53 9.20
N ILE A 219 14.59 -7.64 7.91
CA ILE A 219 13.59 -7.87 6.87
C ILE A 219 14.02 -9.06 6.02
N ALA A 220 13.27 -10.14 6.08
CA ALA A 220 13.41 -11.29 5.17
C ALA A 220 12.25 -11.26 4.16
N MET A 221 12.60 -11.14 2.88
CA MET A 221 11.66 -10.99 1.77
C MET A 221 11.13 -12.33 1.24
N ASN A 222 11.78 -13.42 1.58
CA ASN A 222 11.44 -14.77 1.12
C ASN A 222 11.86 -15.84 2.14
N ASN A 223 11.41 -17.07 1.92
CA ASN A 223 11.68 -18.18 2.82
C ASN A 223 13.17 -18.53 2.95
N GLU A 224 13.97 -18.36 1.90
CA GLU A 224 15.42 -18.63 1.96
C GLU A 224 16.13 -17.66 2.91
N GLU A 225 15.75 -16.40 2.88
CA GLU A 225 16.27 -15.39 3.81
C GLU A 225 15.85 -15.69 5.25
N ILE A 226 14.59 -16.10 5.46
CA ILE A 226 14.07 -16.49 6.78
C ILE A 226 14.89 -17.64 7.35
N LEU A 227 15.15 -18.68 6.55
CA LEU A 227 15.95 -19.83 6.97
C LEU A 227 17.42 -19.47 7.24
N ARG A 228 17.97 -18.42 6.61
CA ARG A 228 19.32 -17.92 6.95
C ARG A 228 19.36 -17.23 8.30
N ILE A 229 18.32 -16.45 8.64
CA ILE A 229 18.24 -15.75 9.92
C ILE A 229 18.12 -16.76 11.07
N PHE A 230 17.27 -17.79 10.90
CA PHE A 230 16.95 -18.74 11.96
C PHE A 230 17.69 -20.08 11.84
N LYS A 231 18.98 -20.06 11.52
CA LYS A 231 19.81 -21.27 11.34
C LYS A 231 19.93 -22.16 12.58
N LYS A 232 19.71 -21.60 13.77
CA LYS A 232 19.92 -22.30 15.04
C LYS A 232 18.70 -23.06 15.57
N VAL A 233 17.53 -22.90 14.95
CA VAL A 233 16.29 -23.46 15.46
C VAL A 233 16.11 -24.88 15.00
N SER A 234 15.95 -25.80 15.98
CA SER A 234 15.68 -27.23 15.72
C SER A 234 14.25 -27.52 15.24
N ILE A 235 13.32 -26.60 15.44
CA ILE A 235 11.90 -26.75 15.07
C ILE A 235 11.64 -26.02 13.76
N THR A 236 11.93 -26.68 12.66
CA THR A 236 11.81 -26.11 11.31
C THR A 236 10.42 -26.19 10.69
N SER A 237 9.49 -26.92 11.28
CA SER A 237 8.21 -27.26 10.64
C SER A 237 7.33 -26.04 10.31
N ASP A 238 7.39 -24.97 11.10
CA ASP A 238 6.59 -23.77 10.85
C ASP A 238 7.29 -22.71 9.99
N LEU A 239 8.64 -22.66 10.04
CA LEU A 239 9.40 -21.70 9.25
C LEU A 239 9.24 -21.91 7.73
N ASN A 240 9.06 -23.16 7.29
CA ASN A 240 8.82 -23.48 5.89
C ASN A 240 7.50 -22.91 5.32
N LYS A 241 6.57 -22.53 6.21
CA LYS A 241 5.30 -21.90 5.83
C LYS A 241 5.41 -20.39 5.70
N TYR A 242 6.48 -19.80 6.23
CA TYR A 242 6.67 -18.35 6.23
C TYR A 242 7.12 -17.86 4.86
N THR A 243 6.51 -16.76 4.43
CA THR A 243 6.82 -16.13 3.14
C THR A 243 7.68 -14.88 3.32
N GLN A 244 7.33 -14.05 4.30
CA GLN A 244 8.11 -12.87 4.69
C GLN A 244 8.16 -12.76 6.21
N TYR A 245 9.23 -12.18 6.73
CA TYR A 245 9.44 -11.98 8.15
C TYR A 245 10.07 -10.61 8.41
N ILE A 246 9.48 -9.87 9.34
CA ILE A 246 9.98 -8.56 9.75
C ILE A 246 10.11 -8.59 11.28
N ALA A 247 11.27 -8.17 11.78
CA ALA A 247 11.53 -8.00 13.20
C ALA A 247 12.00 -6.57 13.48
N ILE A 248 11.32 -5.89 14.38
CA ILE A 248 11.62 -4.53 14.80
C ILE A 248 12.03 -4.58 16.27
N PRO A 249 13.32 -4.37 16.60
CA PRO A 249 13.76 -4.33 17.98
C PRO A 249 13.29 -3.03 18.65
N LEU A 250 12.74 -3.15 19.85
CA LEU A 250 12.24 -2.03 20.63
C LEU A 250 13.21 -1.73 21.78
N TYR A 251 13.83 -0.55 21.74
CA TYR A 251 14.80 -0.10 22.76
C TYR A 251 14.22 1.02 23.61
N CYS A 252 14.51 1.01 24.90
CA CYS A 252 14.28 2.18 25.74
C CYS A 252 15.37 3.25 25.51
N LYS A 253 15.16 4.45 26.06
CA LYS A 253 16.13 5.56 25.92
C LYS A 253 17.54 5.23 26.43
N SER A 254 17.66 4.31 27.38
CA SER A 254 18.97 3.87 27.92
C SER A 254 19.68 2.83 27.02
N GLY A 255 19.13 2.51 25.84
CA GLY A 255 19.66 1.49 24.94
C GLY A 255 19.37 0.04 25.38
N LYS A 256 18.56 -0.18 26.44
CA LYS A 256 18.14 -1.51 26.84
C LYS A 256 17.05 -2.03 25.91
N LEU A 257 17.20 -3.27 25.40
CA LEU A 257 16.17 -3.97 24.64
C LEU A 257 14.94 -4.24 25.52
N LEU A 258 13.77 -3.87 25.03
CA LEU A 258 12.48 -4.17 25.68
C LEU A 258 11.83 -5.42 25.08
N GLY A 259 12.13 -5.72 23.83
CA GLY A 259 11.59 -6.84 23.11
C GLY A 259 11.63 -6.66 21.60
N ILE A 260 10.95 -7.54 20.90
CA ILE A 260 10.87 -7.54 19.45
C ILE A 260 9.40 -7.47 19.03
N PHE A 261 9.09 -6.54 18.15
CA PHE A 261 7.81 -6.51 17.43
C PHE A 261 8.00 -7.23 16.11
N GLN A 262 7.24 -8.32 15.89
CA GLN A 262 7.39 -9.15 14.70
C GLN A 262 6.15 -9.17 13.84
N ILE A 263 6.36 -9.24 12.53
CA ILE A 263 5.34 -9.45 11.51
C ILE A 263 5.75 -10.67 10.69
N VAL A 264 4.82 -11.59 10.51
CA VAL A 264 5.05 -12.84 9.78
C VAL A 264 3.94 -13.03 8.77
N THR A 265 4.30 -13.31 7.53
CA THR A 265 3.34 -13.76 6.53
C THR A 265 3.56 -15.23 6.21
N LYS A 266 2.50 -15.92 5.80
CA LYS A 266 2.49 -17.37 5.56
C LYS A 266 1.78 -17.71 4.25
N TYR A 267 2.00 -18.93 3.77
CA TYR A 267 1.26 -19.54 2.65
C TYR A 267 1.24 -18.70 1.37
N GLY A 268 2.37 -18.10 1.00
CA GLY A 268 2.50 -17.30 -0.21
C GLY A 268 1.95 -15.88 -0.11
N TYR A 269 1.50 -15.44 1.07
CA TYR A 269 1.09 -14.05 1.26
C TYR A 269 2.31 -13.12 1.20
N ILE A 270 2.25 -12.11 0.34
CA ILE A 270 3.32 -11.14 0.12
C ILE A 270 2.79 -9.75 0.46
N ILE A 271 3.50 -9.04 1.35
CA ILE A 271 3.20 -7.63 1.68
C ILE A 271 3.72 -6.74 0.55
N GLU A 272 4.99 -6.93 0.20
CA GLU A 272 5.68 -6.16 -0.81
C GLU A 272 6.79 -7.04 -1.43
N THR A 273 7.02 -6.89 -2.73
CA THR A 273 8.08 -7.62 -3.46
C THR A 273 9.38 -6.82 -3.57
N ASP A 274 9.30 -5.50 -3.48
CA ASP A 274 10.42 -4.58 -3.52
C ASP A 274 10.92 -4.29 -2.10
N ARG A 275 12.21 -4.54 -1.85
CA ARG A 275 12.82 -4.36 -0.52
C ARG A 275 12.85 -2.90 -0.06
N ASP A 276 13.06 -1.96 -0.96
CA ASP A 276 13.13 -0.54 -0.61
C ASP A 276 11.73 -0.01 -0.28
N LYS A 277 10.71 -0.41 -1.04
CA LYS A 277 9.30 -0.11 -0.71
C LYS A 277 8.88 -0.76 0.61
N MET A 278 9.27 -2.00 0.85
CA MET A 278 9.02 -2.67 2.13
C MET A 278 9.67 -1.89 3.29
N ARG A 279 10.94 -1.47 3.13
CA ARG A 279 11.62 -0.68 4.14
C ARG A 279 10.92 0.65 4.40
N THR A 280 10.53 1.37 3.36
CA THR A 280 9.77 2.62 3.45
C THR A 280 8.45 2.40 4.20
N PHE A 281 7.66 1.41 3.80
CA PHE A 281 6.41 1.07 4.47
C PHE A 281 6.61 0.76 5.96
N ILE A 282 7.63 -0.03 6.30
CA ILE A 282 7.94 -0.34 7.71
C ILE A 282 8.33 0.93 8.47
N THR A 283 9.21 1.76 7.90
CA THR A 283 9.74 2.95 8.57
C THR A 283 8.64 3.98 8.80
N ASP A 284 7.84 4.25 7.79
CA ASP A 284 6.89 5.36 7.80
C ASP A 284 5.57 4.97 8.48
N THR A 285 5.17 3.70 8.35
CA THR A 285 3.86 3.25 8.84
C THR A 285 3.99 2.36 10.09
N ILE A 286 4.81 1.32 10.07
CA ILE A 286 4.81 0.30 11.14
C ILE A 286 5.59 0.72 12.38
N ILE A 287 6.75 1.35 12.22
CA ILE A 287 7.60 1.77 13.36
C ILE A 287 6.86 2.73 14.30
N PRO A 288 6.08 3.74 13.84
CA PRO A 288 5.27 4.57 14.72
C PRO A 288 4.35 3.76 15.64
N PHE A 289 3.68 2.73 15.11
CA PHE A 289 2.82 1.85 15.91
C PHE A 289 3.61 1.00 16.91
N SER A 290 4.72 0.42 16.49
CA SER A 290 5.55 -0.38 17.39
C SER A 290 6.15 0.46 18.53
N ASN A 291 6.47 1.73 18.29
CA ASN A 291 6.94 2.67 19.30
C ASN A 291 5.88 2.99 20.38
N MET A 292 4.60 2.83 20.08
CA MET A 292 3.55 2.95 21.08
C MET A 292 3.66 1.87 22.17
N ILE A 293 4.26 0.72 21.88
CA ILE A 293 4.58 -0.32 22.87
C ILE A 293 5.61 0.20 23.89
N ILE A 294 6.61 0.94 23.41
CA ILE A 294 7.62 1.57 24.28
C ILE A 294 6.95 2.58 25.23
N LEU A 295 6.01 3.35 24.71
CA LEU A 295 5.24 4.30 25.51
C LEU A 295 4.37 3.58 26.55
N ALA A 296 3.68 2.50 26.18
CA ALA A 296 2.88 1.68 27.09
C ALA A 296 3.75 1.10 28.23
N ASP A 297 4.95 0.61 27.91
CA ASP A 297 5.89 0.09 28.90
C ASP A 297 6.39 1.18 29.88
N LYS A 298 6.66 2.38 29.37
CA LYS A 298 7.06 3.52 30.21
C LYS A 298 5.96 3.97 31.15
N ILE A 299 4.73 4.08 30.66
CA ILE A 299 3.57 4.43 31.47
C ILE A 299 3.40 3.36 32.56
N TYR A 300 3.42 2.08 32.21
CA TYR A 300 3.34 0.98 33.16
C TYR A 300 4.39 1.10 34.27
N LYS A 301 5.66 1.28 33.92
CA LYS A 301 6.76 1.43 34.89
C LYS A 301 6.65 2.71 35.74
N GLY A 302 6.21 3.81 35.14
CA GLY A 302 6.02 5.09 35.83
C GLY A 302 4.90 5.06 36.88
N LEU A 303 3.89 4.20 36.65
CA LEU A 303 2.75 4.03 37.56
C LEU A 303 3.02 3.10 38.74
N TYR A 304 4.00 2.22 38.60
CA TYR A 304 4.47 1.30 39.66
C TYR A 304 5.66 1.87 40.45
N ILE A 305 5.81 3.20 40.56
CA ILE A 305 6.64 3.79 41.57
C ILE A 305 6.01 3.39 42.90
N ASN A 306 6.76 2.58 43.64
CA ASN A 306 6.40 1.93 44.90
C ASN A 306 5.76 2.95 45.84
N PRO A 307 4.52 2.76 46.35
CA PRO A 307 3.88 3.66 47.30
C PRO A 307 4.72 3.83 48.61
N THR A 308 5.66 2.95 48.90
CA THR A 308 6.62 3.08 49.98
C THR A 308 7.69 4.16 49.78
N GLN A 309 7.88 4.69 48.55
CA GLN A 309 8.81 5.81 48.31
C GLN A 309 8.16 7.19 48.46
N ILE A 310 6.83 7.29 48.28
CA ILE A 310 6.11 8.57 48.41
C ILE A 310 6.03 9.03 49.88
N ASN A 311 6.08 8.11 50.83
CA ASN A 311 6.01 8.44 52.26
C ASN A 311 7.38 8.83 52.89
N LYS A 312 8.47 8.99 52.09
CA LYS A 312 9.77 9.44 52.60
C LYS A 312 10.13 10.86 52.21
N GLU A 313 9.28 11.54 51.43
CA GLU A 313 9.50 12.94 50.98
C GLU A 313 8.40 13.92 51.43
N VAL A 314 7.59 13.57 52.45
CA VAL A 314 6.67 14.51 53.12
C VAL A 314 7.11 14.74 54.56
#